data_0e01269c7442e2fb85b79eb6fb4d4b6f
#
_entry.id   0e01269c7442e2fb85b79eb6fb4d4b6f
#
_cell.length_a   1.000
_cell.length_b   1.000
_cell.length_c   1.000
_cell.angle_alpha   90.00
_cell.angle_beta   90.00
_cell.angle_gamma   90.00
#
_symmetry.space_group_name_H-M   'P 1'
#
loop_
_entity.id
_entity.type
_entity.pdbx_description
1 polymer ?
#
loop_
_entity_poly.entity_id
_entity_poly.type
_entity_poly.pdbx_seq_one_letter_code
_entity_poly.pdbx_strand_id
1 'polypeptide(L)'
;MTKALISIDYTEDFVADSGKLTAGAPAQAISDAIGKVTRLAFERGDYIFFTIDAHEENDCFHPESKLFPPHNLVGTSGRNLFGDLGSFYQEHGSDSRVFWMDKRHYSAFSGTDLDIRLRERRISTVILTGVLTDICVLHTAIDAYNLGYDIEIVKPAVASIWPENHQFALGHFKNTLGAKLVDENLNELSE
;
A
#
# COMPACT_ATOMS: atom_id res chain seq x y z
N MET A 1 17.26 -8.61 9.58
CA MET A 1 17.11 -7.14 9.75
C MET A 1 15.64 -6.83 9.77
N THR A 2 15.22 -5.88 10.59
CA THR A 2 13.82 -5.42 10.66
C THR A 2 13.46 -4.67 9.40
N LYS A 3 12.29 -4.94 8.83
CA LYS A 3 11.76 -4.32 7.62
C LYS A 3 10.53 -3.46 7.95
N ALA A 4 10.00 -2.77 6.96
CA ALA A 4 8.69 -2.14 7.05
C ALA A 4 7.76 -2.67 5.95
N LEU A 5 6.59 -3.16 6.34
CA LEU A 5 5.50 -3.41 5.42
C LEU A 5 4.68 -2.14 5.28
N ILE A 6 4.52 -1.69 4.04
CA ILE A 6 3.72 -0.52 3.67
C ILE A 6 2.50 -1.04 2.92
N SER A 7 1.34 -0.99 3.57
CA SER A 7 0.06 -1.32 2.97
C SER A 7 -0.59 -0.05 2.43
N ILE A 8 -0.78 -0.01 1.11
CA ILE A 8 -1.12 1.20 0.37
C ILE A 8 -2.60 1.13 -0.04
N ASP A 9 -3.40 2.07 0.43
CA ASP A 9 -4.75 2.36 -0.04
C ASP A 9 -5.76 1.19 -0.03
N TYR A 10 -5.56 0.18 0.80
CA TYR A 10 -6.49 -0.95 0.86
C TYR A 10 -7.68 -0.65 1.77
N THR A 11 -8.57 0.21 1.27
CA THR A 11 -9.70 0.81 2.01
C THR A 11 -11.05 0.41 1.43
N GLU A 12 -12.12 0.68 2.18
CA GLU A 12 -13.50 0.45 1.75
C GLU A 12 -13.81 1.13 0.41
N ASP A 13 -13.37 2.38 0.21
CA ASP A 13 -13.64 3.11 -1.03
C ASP A 13 -12.94 2.51 -2.25
N PHE A 14 -11.78 1.86 -2.07
CA PHE A 14 -11.06 1.23 -3.18
C PHE A 14 -11.36 -0.26 -3.37
N VAL A 15 -11.97 -0.95 -2.39
CA VAL A 15 -12.10 -2.42 -2.43
C VAL A 15 -13.55 -2.89 -2.36
N ALA A 16 -14.39 -2.26 -1.54
CA ALA A 16 -15.78 -2.69 -1.38
C ALA A 16 -16.61 -2.46 -2.65
N ASP A 17 -17.63 -3.28 -2.89
CA ASP A 17 -18.55 -3.11 -4.02
C ASP A 17 -19.22 -1.73 -4.02
N SER A 18 -19.51 -1.20 -2.84
CA SER A 18 -20.11 0.13 -2.65
C SER A 18 -19.08 1.27 -2.57
N GLY A 19 -17.80 0.96 -2.71
CA GLY A 19 -16.71 1.93 -2.63
C GLY A 19 -16.79 3.01 -3.71
N LYS A 20 -16.43 4.24 -3.37
CA LYS A 20 -16.59 5.41 -4.26
C LYS A 20 -15.69 5.34 -5.49
N LEU A 21 -14.56 4.64 -5.39
CA LEU A 21 -13.61 4.42 -6.50
C LEU A 21 -13.11 2.98 -6.47
N THR A 22 -14.06 2.04 -6.41
CA THR A 22 -13.73 0.61 -6.23
C THR A 22 -12.97 0.03 -7.43
N ALA A 23 -11.92 -0.72 -7.13
CA ALA A 23 -11.22 -1.58 -8.08
C ALA A 23 -11.90 -2.96 -8.23
N GLY A 24 -12.95 -3.21 -7.44
CA GLY A 24 -13.82 -4.39 -7.55
C GLY A 24 -13.11 -5.74 -7.31
N ALA A 25 -13.53 -6.75 -8.06
CA ALA A 25 -13.07 -8.12 -7.88
C ALA A 25 -11.54 -8.31 -7.84
N PRO A 26 -10.71 -7.64 -8.66
CA PRO A 26 -9.26 -7.77 -8.56
C PRO A 26 -8.71 -7.35 -7.19
N ALA A 27 -9.22 -6.24 -6.60
CA ALA A 27 -8.79 -5.79 -5.29
C ALA A 27 -9.32 -6.70 -4.17
N GLN A 28 -10.55 -7.20 -4.30
CA GLN A 28 -11.13 -8.13 -3.33
C GLN A 28 -10.40 -9.48 -3.29
N ALA A 29 -9.91 -9.94 -4.45
CA ALA A 29 -9.21 -11.22 -4.56
C ALA A 29 -7.90 -11.30 -3.77
N ILE A 30 -7.28 -10.17 -3.42
CA ILE A 30 -6.04 -10.15 -2.64
C ILE A 30 -6.26 -10.06 -1.12
N SER A 31 -7.52 -10.04 -0.65
CA SER A 31 -7.86 -9.80 0.76
C SER A 31 -7.16 -10.77 1.73
N ASP A 32 -7.21 -12.06 1.43
CA ASP A 32 -6.58 -13.08 2.28
C ASP A 32 -5.06 -12.95 2.30
N ALA A 33 -4.46 -12.72 1.13
CA ALA A 33 -3.01 -12.62 1.01
C ALA A 33 -2.47 -11.37 1.72
N ILE A 34 -3.14 -10.22 1.57
CA ILE A 34 -2.71 -8.97 2.22
C ILE A 34 -2.87 -9.03 3.74
N GLY A 35 -3.95 -9.64 4.24
CA GLY A 35 -4.15 -9.89 5.66
C GLY A 35 -3.08 -10.82 6.24
N LYS A 36 -2.84 -11.95 5.56
CA LYS A 36 -1.84 -12.94 5.96
C LYS A 36 -0.43 -12.35 6.02
N VAL A 37 0.02 -11.67 4.97
CA VAL A 37 1.37 -11.10 4.95
C VAL A 37 1.56 -9.99 5.98
N THR A 38 0.53 -9.19 6.24
CA THR A 38 0.59 -8.13 7.27
C THR A 38 0.77 -8.72 8.66
N ARG A 39 0.01 -9.77 9.02
CA ARG A 39 0.17 -10.48 10.29
C ARG A 39 1.56 -11.13 10.40
N LEU A 40 2.01 -11.80 9.35
CA LEU A 40 3.33 -12.43 9.32
C LEU A 40 4.47 -11.42 9.52
N ALA A 41 4.43 -10.28 8.84
CA ALA A 41 5.43 -9.21 9.00
C ALA A 41 5.42 -8.69 10.44
N PHE A 42 4.24 -8.43 11.02
CA PHE A 42 4.11 -7.98 12.40
C PHE A 42 4.65 -9.01 13.40
N GLU A 43 4.36 -10.29 13.23
CA GLU A 43 4.87 -11.40 14.07
C GLU A 43 6.39 -11.55 13.98
N ARG A 44 6.99 -11.25 12.82
CA ARG A 44 8.45 -11.21 12.64
C ARG A 44 9.13 -10.00 13.31
N GLY A 45 8.35 -9.06 13.85
CA GLY A 45 8.85 -7.84 14.47
C GLY A 45 9.09 -6.69 13.49
N ASP A 46 8.54 -6.76 12.28
CA ASP A 46 8.59 -5.68 11.30
C ASP A 46 7.61 -4.55 11.67
N TYR A 47 7.85 -3.37 11.12
CA TYR A 47 6.97 -2.22 11.26
C TYR A 47 5.87 -2.26 10.18
N ILE A 48 4.66 -1.85 10.54
CA ILE A 48 3.51 -1.81 9.64
C ILE A 48 3.08 -0.35 9.44
N PHE A 49 3.03 0.09 8.20
CA PHE A 49 2.55 1.41 7.81
C PHE A 49 1.32 1.26 6.90
N PHE A 50 0.20 1.75 7.36
CA PHE A 50 -0.99 1.94 6.53
C PHE A 50 -0.94 3.35 5.96
N THR A 51 -0.64 3.46 4.66
CA THR A 51 -0.54 4.75 3.96
C THR A 51 -1.80 4.95 3.13
N ILE A 52 -2.64 5.86 3.56
CA ILE A 52 -4.04 5.96 3.09
C ILE A 52 -4.30 7.34 2.50
N ASP A 53 -4.87 7.37 1.32
CA ASP A 53 -5.31 8.60 0.68
C ASP A 53 -6.21 9.42 1.60
N ALA A 54 -5.98 10.72 1.62
CA ALA A 54 -6.70 11.67 2.44
C ALA A 54 -7.16 12.85 1.57
N HIS A 55 -8.41 12.78 1.10
CA HIS A 55 -9.03 13.83 0.33
C HIS A 55 -9.95 14.67 1.22
N GLU A 56 -10.03 15.95 0.92
CA GLU A 56 -11.00 16.85 1.54
C GLU A 56 -12.15 17.12 0.58
N GLU A 57 -13.35 17.25 1.13
CA GLU A 57 -14.51 17.56 0.34
C GLU A 57 -14.33 18.92 -0.33
N ASN A 58 -14.60 18.98 -1.64
CA ASN A 58 -14.51 20.21 -2.45
C ASN A 58 -13.10 20.79 -2.65
N ASP A 59 -12.03 20.02 -2.40
CA ASP A 59 -10.67 20.47 -2.74
C ASP A 59 -10.43 20.43 -4.26
N CYS A 60 -10.73 21.52 -4.93
CA CYS A 60 -10.54 21.65 -6.38
C CYS A 60 -9.06 21.79 -6.80
N PHE A 61 -8.15 21.97 -5.87
CA PHE A 61 -6.71 22.08 -6.13
C PHE A 61 -5.99 20.72 -6.09
N HIS A 62 -6.63 19.72 -5.49
CA HIS A 62 -6.05 18.37 -5.51
C HIS A 62 -6.00 17.83 -6.94
N PRO A 63 -4.86 17.28 -7.42
CA PRO A 63 -4.72 16.84 -8.82
C PRO A 63 -5.77 15.80 -9.23
N GLU A 64 -6.15 14.91 -8.33
CA GLU A 64 -7.12 13.84 -8.58
C GLU A 64 -8.57 14.33 -8.69
N SER A 65 -8.89 15.52 -8.19
CA SER A 65 -10.25 16.07 -8.27
C SER A 65 -10.76 16.26 -9.70
N LYS A 66 -9.85 16.28 -10.68
CA LYS A 66 -10.15 16.36 -12.12
C LYS A 66 -10.21 15.01 -12.81
N LEU A 67 -9.78 13.96 -12.16
CA LEU A 67 -9.60 12.62 -12.74
C LEU A 67 -10.62 11.61 -12.20
N PHE A 68 -10.99 11.75 -10.92
CA PHE A 68 -11.79 10.76 -10.21
C PHE A 68 -12.91 11.41 -9.40
N PRO A 69 -14.01 10.67 -9.11
CA PRO A 69 -15.00 11.11 -8.16
C PRO A 69 -14.40 11.26 -6.75
N PRO A 70 -15.03 12.04 -5.87
CA PRO A 70 -14.61 12.14 -4.47
C PRO A 70 -14.57 10.75 -3.80
N HIS A 71 -13.43 10.40 -3.23
CA HIS A 71 -13.17 9.13 -2.56
C HIS A 71 -12.21 9.35 -1.40
N ASN A 72 -12.11 8.38 -0.49
CA ASN A 72 -11.27 8.44 0.71
C ASN A 72 -11.33 9.81 1.42
N LEU A 73 -12.54 10.36 1.54
CA LEU A 73 -12.75 11.65 2.21
C LEU A 73 -12.46 11.54 3.70
N VAL A 74 -11.69 12.50 4.22
CA VAL A 74 -11.36 12.58 5.64
C VAL A 74 -12.63 12.59 6.48
N GLY A 75 -12.67 11.77 7.53
CA GLY A 75 -13.81 11.64 8.45
C GLY A 75 -14.93 10.72 7.95
N THR A 76 -14.77 10.05 6.79
CA THR A 76 -15.76 9.09 6.30
C THR A 76 -15.30 7.64 6.47
N SER A 77 -16.26 6.70 6.48
CA SER A 77 -15.99 5.26 6.55
C SER A 77 -15.29 4.72 5.29
N GLY A 78 -15.33 5.44 4.18
CA GLY A 78 -14.63 5.05 2.95
C GLY A 78 -13.13 4.85 3.13
N ARG A 79 -12.54 5.52 4.12
CA ARG A 79 -11.13 5.39 4.49
C ARG A 79 -10.82 4.25 5.46
N ASN A 80 -11.82 3.55 5.97
CA ASN A 80 -11.58 2.39 6.82
C ASN A 80 -10.83 1.31 6.04
N LEU A 81 -9.91 0.62 6.69
CA LEU A 81 -9.23 -0.52 6.07
C LEU A 81 -10.23 -1.63 5.80
N PHE A 82 -10.13 -2.22 4.61
CA PHE A 82 -11.02 -3.28 4.17
C PHE A 82 -10.64 -4.65 4.76
N GLY A 83 -11.64 -5.44 5.11
CA GLY A 83 -11.51 -6.85 5.48
C GLY A 83 -10.55 -7.10 6.64
N ASP A 84 -9.65 -8.07 6.48
CA ASP A 84 -8.72 -8.50 7.53
C ASP A 84 -7.77 -7.40 8.00
N LEU A 85 -7.46 -6.41 7.16
CA LEU A 85 -6.64 -5.28 7.59
C LEU A 85 -7.38 -4.41 8.60
N GLY A 86 -8.69 -4.25 8.45
CA GLY A 86 -9.53 -3.55 9.43
C GLY A 86 -9.48 -4.24 10.80
N SER A 87 -9.64 -5.56 10.82
CA SER A 87 -9.51 -6.38 12.03
C SER A 87 -8.13 -6.28 12.65
N PHE A 88 -7.08 -6.40 11.84
CA PHE A 88 -5.70 -6.25 12.28
C PHE A 88 -5.46 -4.89 12.93
N TYR A 89 -5.94 -3.81 12.31
CA TYR A 89 -5.73 -2.46 12.85
C TYR A 89 -6.51 -2.23 14.15
N GLN A 90 -7.72 -2.80 14.29
CA GLN A 90 -8.46 -2.77 15.55
C GLN A 90 -7.70 -3.48 16.68
N GLU A 91 -7.04 -4.59 16.40
CA GLU A 91 -6.27 -5.37 17.36
C GLU A 91 -4.93 -4.72 17.74
N HIS A 92 -4.23 -4.14 16.75
CA HIS A 92 -2.82 -3.74 16.87
C HIS A 92 -2.54 -2.27 16.60
N GLY A 93 -3.53 -1.45 16.25
CA GLY A 93 -3.33 -0.05 15.88
C GLY A 93 -2.71 0.84 16.97
N SER A 94 -2.73 0.40 18.25
CA SER A 94 -2.04 1.06 19.35
C SER A 94 -0.62 0.55 19.61
N ASP A 95 -0.15 -0.49 18.90
CA ASP A 95 1.24 -0.96 19.01
C ASP A 95 2.20 0.07 18.42
N SER A 96 3.34 0.26 19.07
CA SER A 96 4.37 1.23 18.66
C SER A 96 5.01 0.95 17.29
N ARG A 97 4.74 -0.21 16.71
CA ARG A 97 5.20 -0.62 15.38
C ARG A 97 4.14 -0.45 14.29
N VAL A 98 2.92 -0.02 14.62
CA VAL A 98 1.81 0.12 13.67
C VAL A 98 1.49 1.60 13.50
N PHE A 99 1.51 2.07 12.26
CA PHE A 99 1.33 3.47 11.91
C PHE A 99 0.21 3.65 10.91
N TRP A 100 -0.66 4.61 11.17
CA TRP A 100 -1.57 5.18 10.19
C TRP A 100 -0.96 6.46 9.65
N MET A 101 -0.90 6.60 8.31
CA MET A 101 -0.33 7.76 7.66
C MET A 101 -1.25 8.25 6.55
N ASP A 102 -1.66 9.48 6.63
CA ASP A 102 -2.39 10.15 5.58
C ASP A 102 -1.44 10.57 4.47
N LYS A 103 -1.78 10.30 3.22
CA LYS A 103 -1.07 10.79 2.05
C LYS A 103 -2.02 11.53 1.12
N ARG A 104 -1.51 12.48 0.34
CA ARG A 104 -2.29 13.30 -0.62
C ARG A 104 -1.89 13.05 -2.07
N HIS A 105 -0.93 12.17 -2.30
CA HIS A 105 -0.42 11.83 -3.63
C HIS A 105 -0.31 10.32 -3.75
N TYR A 106 -0.14 9.81 -4.98
CA TYR A 106 -0.03 8.37 -5.21
C TYR A 106 1.07 7.72 -4.39
N SER A 107 2.26 8.33 -4.36
CA SER A 107 3.36 7.80 -3.57
C SER A 107 3.17 8.02 -2.08
N ALA A 108 3.41 6.98 -1.29
CA ALA A 108 3.42 7.03 0.17
C ALA A 108 4.54 7.93 0.74
N PHE A 109 5.57 8.23 -0.04
CA PHE A 109 6.66 9.13 0.36
C PHE A 109 6.37 10.59 0.07
N SER A 110 5.52 10.88 -0.92
CA SER A 110 5.32 12.24 -1.41
C SER A 110 4.53 13.09 -0.40
N GLY A 111 5.20 14.05 0.22
CA GLY A 111 4.60 14.98 1.17
C GLY A 111 4.27 14.38 2.54
N THR A 112 4.82 13.21 2.86
CA THR A 112 4.66 12.53 4.15
C THR A 112 5.98 12.49 4.93
N ASP A 113 5.94 12.08 6.19
CA ASP A 113 7.13 11.83 7.01
C ASP A 113 7.60 10.35 6.97
N LEU A 114 7.15 9.55 5.97
CA LEU A 114 7.47 8.13 5.89
C LEU A 114 8.98 7.87 5.86
N ASP A 115 9.72 8.55 4.98
CA ASP A 115 11.19 8.40 4.89
C ASP A 115 11.87 8.72 6.22
N ILE A 116 11.45 9.79 6.89
CA ILE A 116 11.97 10.17 8.21
C ILE A 116 11.78 9.03 9.20
N ARG A 117 10.56 8.50 9.31
CA ARG A 117 10.23 7.40 10.23
C ARG A 117 11.00 6.12 9.95
N LEU A 118 11.19 5.78 8.67
CA LEU A 118 11.97 4.61 8.26
C LEU A 118 13.45 4.77 8.65
N ARG A 119 14.04 5.94 8.38
CA ARG A 119 15.45 6.26 8.71
C ARG A 119 15.70 6.24 10.22
N GLU A 120 14.82 6.84 11.02
CA GLU A 120 14.92 6.81 12.48
C GLU A 120 15.02 5.38 13.03
N ARG A 121 14.36 4.43 12.36
CA ARG A 121 14.32 3.01 12.72
C ARG A 121 15.38 2.16 12.02
N ARG A 122 16.26 2.80 11.24
CA ARG A 122 17.32 2.14 10.46
C ARG A 122 16.78 1.07 9.52
N ILE A 123 15.60 1.29 8.97
CA ILE A 123 14.98 0.42 7.99
C ILE A 123 15.58 0.73 6.62
N SER A 124 16.05 -0.30 5.93
CA SER A 124 16.60 -0.22 4.58
C SER A 124 15.79 -1.01 3.56
N THR A 125 14.85 -1.86 4.00
CA THR A 125 14.03 -2.68 3.13
C THR A 125 12.55 -2.39 3.38
N VAL A 126 11.80 -2.12 2.32
CA VAL A 126 10.35 -1.93 2.36
C VAL A 126 9.64 -3.06 1.62
N ILE A 127 8.55 -3.54 2.21
CA ILE A 127 7.66 -4.56 1.66
C ILE A 127 6.39 -3.85 1.24
N LEU A 128 6.02 -3.88 -0.04
CA LEU A 128 4.87 -3.15 -0.56
C LEU A 128 3.71 -4.08 -0.86
N THR A 129 2.52 -3.66 -0.42
CA THR A 129 1.22 -4.31 -0.65
C THR A 129 0.16 -3.26 -0.95
N GLY A 130 -0.99 -3.67 -1.45
CA GLY A 130 -2.15 -2.77 -1.63
C GLY A 130 -2.53 -2.49 -3.07
N VAL A 131 -3.17 -1.38 -3.30
CA VAL A 131 -3.77 -0.98 -4.58
C VAL A 131 -3.47 0.48 -4.95
N LEU A 132 -3.47 0.84 -6.27
CA LEU A 132 -3.39 -0.08 -7.40
C LEU A 132 -1.93 -0.35 -7.73
N THR A 133 -1.63 -1.54 -8.22
CA THR A 133 -0.25 -1.96 -8.55
C THR A 133 0.47 -0.97 -9.45
N ASP A 134 -0.23 -0.45 -10.47
CA ASP A 134 0.26 0.44 -11.52
C ASP A 134 0.14 1.94 -11.18
N ILE A 135 -0.45 2.28 -10.04
CA ILE A 135 -0.61 3.68 -9.60
C ILE A 135 0.11 3.89 -8.25
N CYS A 136 -0.59 3.76 -7.13
CA CYS A 136 -0.02 4.12 -5.82
C CYS A 136 1.15 3.23 -5.43
N VAL A 137 1.06 1.91 -5.70
CA VAL A 137 2.17 0.99 -5.41
C VAL A 137 3.37 1.29 -6.31
N LEU A 138 3.15 1.53 -7.62
CA LEU A 138 4.23 1.85 -8.55
C LEU A 138 4.95 3.15 -8.18
N HIS A 139 4.19 4.23 -7.91
CA HIS A 139 4.79 5.52 -7.53
C HIS A 139 5.54 5.42 -6.20
N THR A 140 5.01 4.67 -5.24
CA THR A 140 5.70 4.40 -3.97
C THR A 140 7.01 3.62 -4.19
N ALA A 141 6.99 2.61 -5.06
CA ALA A 141 8.19 1.82 -5.38
C ALA A 141 9.26 2.66 -6.10
N ILE A 142 8.86 3.56 -7.01
CA ILE A 142 9.79 4.48 -7.69
C ILE A 142 10.47 5.41 -6.68
N ASP A 143 9.69 5.99 -5.76
CA ASP A 143 10.28 6.87 -4.74
C ASP A 143 11.16 6.09 -3.75
N ALA A 144 10.75 4.88 -3.34
CA ALA A 144 11.58 4.00 -2.53
C ALA A 144 12.94 3.71 -3.21
N TYR A 145 12.94 3.41 -4.51
CA TYR A 145 14.15 3.22 -5.32
C TYR A 145 15.03 4.47 -5.32
N ASN A 146 14.45 5.64 -5.59
CA ASN A 146 15.17 6.91 -5.63
C ASN A 146 15.77 7.29 -4.26
N LEU A 147 15.13 6.87 -3.17
CA LEU A 147 15.59 7.07 -1.80
C LEU A 147 16.59 6.00 -1.33
N GLY A 148 16.86 4.97 -2.15
CA GLY A 148 17.86 3.94 -1.88
C GLY A 148 17.38 2.81 -0.96
N TYR A 149 16.07 2.53 -0.93
CA TYR A 149 15.54 1.36 -0.23
C TYR A 149 15.62 0.10 -1.10
N ASP A 150 15.89 -1.03 -0.46
CA ASP A 150 15.60 -2.33 -1.03
C ASP A 150 14.09 -2.54 -1.03
N ILE A 151 13.56 -3.09 -2.14
CA ILE A 151 12.12 -3.19 -2.36
C ILE A 151 11.71 -4.66 -2.52
N GLU A 152 10.70 -5.06 -1.75
CA GLU A 152 10.01 -6.33 -1.91
C GLU A 152 8.54 -6.06 -2.25
N ILE A 153 8.04 -6.64 -3.35
CA ILE A 153 6.63 -6.55 -3.75
C ILE A 153 5.97 -7.89 -3.46
N VAL A 154 4.96 -7.90 -2.63
CA VAL A 154 4.19 -9.13 -2.37
C VAL A 154 3.22 -9.34 -3.52
N LYS A 155 3.64 -10.12 -4.52
CA LYS A 155 2.89 -10.30 -5.77
C LYS A 155 1.43 -10.70 -5.55
N PRO A 156 1.05 -11.64 -4.67
CA PRO A 156 -0.35 -11.98 -4.41
C PRO A 156 -1.11 -10.94 -3.56
N ALA A 157 -0.45 -9.90 -3.05
CA ALA A 157 -1.04 -8.86 -2.20
C ALA A 157 -1.01 -7.46 -2.85
N VAL A 158 -0.89 -7.40 -4.18
CA VAL A 158 -1.07 -6.18 -4.98
C VAL A 158 -2.01 -6.47 -6.14
N ALA A 159 -2.87 -5.52 -6.48
CA ALA A 159 -3.84 -5.67 -7.57
C ALA A 159 -4.03 -4.37 -8.35
N SER A 160 -4.45 -4.51 -9.60
CA SER A 160 -4.90 -3.41 -10.47
C SER A 160 -6.19 -3.80 -11.18
N ILE A 161 -6.93 -2.80 -11.63
CA ILE A 161 -8.16 -2.99 -12.41
C ILE A 161 -7.85 -3.63 -13.77
N TRP A 162 -6.74 -3.20 -14.38
CA TRP A 162 -6.35 -3.62 -15.71
C TRP A 162 -5.22 -4.65 -15.66
N PRO A 163 -5.46 -5.90 -16.13
CA PRO A 163 -4.45 -6.96 -16.10
C PRO A 163 -3.13 -6.57 -16.80
N GLU A 164 -3.22 -5.83 -17.90
CA GLU A 164 -2.05 -5.39 -18.67
C GLU A 164 -1.18 -4.42 -17.86
N ASN A 165 -1.82 -3.47 -17.18
CA ASN A 165 -1.13 -2.49 -16.33
C ASN A 165 -0.50 -3.19 -15.12
N HIS A 166 -1.20 -4.15 -14.51
CA HIS A 166 -0.66 -4.96 -13.43
C HIS A 166 0.61 -5.71 -13.88
N GLN A 167 0.57 -6.39 -15.02
CA GLN A 167 1.73 -7.12 -15.54
C GLN A 167 2.88 -6.17 -15.92
N PHE A 168 2.57 -5.02 -16.51
CA PHE A 168 3.57 -3.98 -16.79
C PHE A 168 4.26 -3.52 -15.49
N ALA A 169 3.49 -3.21 -14.45
CA ALA A 169 4.04 -2.75 -13.18
C ALA A 169 4.91 -3.82 -12.50
N LEU A 170 4.48 -5.09 -12.49
CA LEU A 170 5.29 -6.20 -11.98
C LEU A 170 6.62 -6.33 -12.73
N GLY A 171 6.59 -6.23 -14.05
CA GLY A 171 7.79 -6.21 -14.88
C GLY A 171 8.69 -5.01 -14.59
N HIS A 172 8.11 -3.84 -14.39
CA HIS A 172 8.84 -2.61 -14.05
C HIS A 172 9.52 -2.71 -12.68
N PHE A 173 8.84 -3.21 -11.67
CA PHE A 173 9.43 -3.45 -10.35
C PHE A 173 10.69 -4.30 -10.44
N LYS A 174 10.58 -5.45 -11.13
CA LYS A 174 11.67 -6.40 -11.25
C LYS A 174 12.83 -5.87 -12.11
N ASN A 175 12.52 -5.45 -13.33
CA ASN A 175 13.54 -5.20 -14.36
C ASN A 175 14.12 -3.78 -14.31
N THR A 176 13.39 -2.82 -13.74
CA THR A 176 13.80 -1.41 -13.72
C THR A 176 14.19 -0.95 -12.32
N LEU A 177 13.43 -1.34 -11.29
CA LEU A 177 13.70 -0.94 -9.91
C LEU A 177 14.52 -1.98 -9.12
N GLY A 178 14.80 -3.17 -9.70
CA GLY A 178 15.52 -4.24 -9.02
C GLY A 178 14.79 -4.81 -7.80
N ALA A 179 13.46 -4.61 -7.74
CA ALA A 179 12.66 -5.11 -6.64
C ALA A 179 12.52 -6.63 -6.69
N LYS A 180 12.47 -7.26 -5.53
CA LYS A 180 12.15 -8.67 -5.41
C LYS A 180 10.64 -8.88 -5.42
N LEU A 181 10.18 -9.82 -6.23
CA LEU A 181 8.80 -10.31 -6.14
C LEU A 181 8.77 -11.46 -5.13
N VAL A 182 7.91 -11.35 -4.13
CA VAL A 182 7.77 -12.35 -3.05
C VAL A 182 6.35 -12.89 -2.97
N ASP A 183 6.20 -14.09 -2.38
CA ASP A 183 4.89 -14.66 -2.04
C ASP A 183 4.33 -14.08 -0.73
N GLU A 184 3.15 -14.53 -0.32
CA GLU A 184 2.53 -14.10 0.95
C GLU A 184 3.20 -14.67 2.21
N ASN A 185 4.20 -15.53 2.07
CA ASN A 185 5.08 -15.99 3.16
C ASN A 185 6.42 -15.25 3.17
N LEU A 186 6.57 -14.24 2.31
CA LEU A 186 7.77 -13.43 2.12
C LEU A 186 8.98 -14.24 1.61
N ASN A 187 8.73 -15.28 0.83
CA ASN A 187 9.75 -16.00 0.09
C ASN A 187 9.89 -15.40 -1.32
N GLU A 188 11.12 -15.24 -1.78
CA GLU A 188 11.38 -14.76 -3.14
C GLU A 188 10.84 -15.75 -4.17
N LEU A 189 10.07 -15.24 -5.13
CA LEU A 189 9.55 -16.06 -6.22
C LEU A 189 10.66 -16.33 -7.23
N SER A 190 10.96 -17.61 -7.45
CA SER A 190 11.78 -18.05 -8.57
C SER A 190 11.07 -17.74 -9.89
N GLU A 191 11.83 -17.45 -10.93
CA GLU A 191 11.31 -17.20 -12.29
C GLU A 191 10.58 -18.41 -12.86
#